data_6d3d555d8f59a4a6c3f66de667bbfc75
#
_entry.id   6d3d555d8f59a4a6c3f66de667bbfc75
#
_cell.length_a   1.000
_cell.length_b   1.000
_cell.length_c   1.000
_cell.angle_alpha   90.00
_cell.angle_beta   90.00
_cell.angle_gamma   90.00
#
_symmetry.space_group_name_H-M   'P 1'
#
loop_
_entity.id
_entity.type
_entity.pdbx_description
1 polymer ?
#
loop_
_entity_poly.entity_id
_entity_poly.type
_entity_poly.pdbx_seq_one_letter_code
_entity_poly.pdbx_strand_id
1 'polypeptide(L)'
;MTILMKENLKKNNPRKPIRSPLFYVGDKYKLMPQLLEVFPNNINNYYDVFGGGGSASINVEAKHFHLNDIDKKVIELHHFLQEKSANIENFIFEMQLLINYYGLSHSEFGKNPVIEELKKVHKKTYFSKYNKSGYLELRSDYNSNQKRTDLLYLFITSIWF
;
A
#
# COMPACT_ATOMS: atom_id res chain seq x y z
N MET A 1 34.96 -18.97 10.06
CA MET A 1 33.49 -18.98 10.11
C MET A 1 33.10 -18.80 11.57
N THR A 2 32.92 -17.54 12.00
CA THR A 2 32.66 -17.19 13.39
C THR A 2 31.17 -17.02 13.56
N ILE A 3 30.54 -17.98 14.24
CA ILE A 3 29.14 -17.87 14.62
C ILE A 3 29.08 -16.91 15.81
N LEU A 4 28.65 -15.67 15.59
CA LEU A 4 28.35 -14.73 16.67
C LEU A 4 27.11 -15.27 17.42
N MET A 5 27.30 -15.64 18.68
CA MET A 5 26.20 -16.01 19.57
C MET A 5 25.28 -14.81 19.75
N LYS A 6 23.99 -15.06 19.54
CA LYS A 6 22.92 -14.08 19.78
C LYS A 6 22.87 -13.76 21.26
N GLU A 7 23.26 -12.56 21.65
CA GLU A 7 22.88 -12.00 22.95
C GLU A 7 21.35 -11.83 22.97
N ASN A 8 20.72 -12.40 24.01
CA ASN A 8 19.29 -12.30 24.28
C ASN A 8 18.90 -10.86 24.65
N LEU A 9 18.82 -9.99 23.66
CA LEU A 9 18.14 -8.70 23.82
C LEU A 9 16.63 -9.01 23.90
N LYS A 10 16.04 -8.76 25.07
CA LYS A 10 14.60 -8.79 25.28
C LYS A 10 13.98 -7.81 24.29
N LYS A 11 13.46 -8.31 23.15
CA LYS A 11 12.66 -7.52 22.23
C LYS A 11 11.38 -7.13 22.97
N ASN A 12 11.24 -5.86 23.27
CA ASN A 12 9.97 -5.29 23.65
C ASN A 12 8.94 -5.68 22.58
N ASN A 13 7.81 -6.18 23.03
CA ASN A 13 6.62 -6.63 22.32
C ASN A 13 6.66 -6.39 20.79
N PRO A 14 6.79 -7.43 19.93
CA PRO A 14 6.97 -7.23 18.50
C PRO A 14 5.78 -6.46 17.95
N ARG A 15 6.00 -5.24 17.46
CA ARG A 15 4.97 -4.49 16.75
C ARG A 15 4.40 -5.36 15.64
N LYS A 16 3.07 -5.43 15.57
CA LYS A 16 2.41 -6.08 14.44
C LYS A 16 2.84 -5.34 13.17
N PRO A 17 3.35 -6.05 12.15
CA PRO A 17 3.77 -5.41 10.92
C PRO A 17 2.63 -4.58 10.29
N ILE A 18 2.99 -3.42 9.76
CA ILE A 18 2.08 -2.54 9.03
C ILE A 18 2.04 -3.02 7.57
N ARG A 19 0.86 -3.12 7.01
CA ARG A 19 0.71 -3.46 5.60
C ARG A 19 0.89 -2.20 4.74
N SER A 20 1.63 -2.34 3.63
CA SER A 20 1.72 -1.24 2.68
C SER A 20 0.35 -0.90 2.08
N PRO A 21 0.03 0.38 1.86
CA PRO A 21 -1.14 0.78 1.09
C PRO A 21 -1.02 0.42 -0.40
N LEU A 22 0.19 0.17 -0.89
CA LEU A 22 0.42 -0.25 -2.26
C LEU A 22 0.40 -1.77 -2.36
N PHE A 23 -0.66 -2.31 -2.96
CA PHE A 23 -0.76 -3.75 -3.24
C PHE A 23 0.10 -4.09 -4.46
N TYR A 24 1.30 -4.56 -4.20
CA TYR A 24 2.25 -4.92 -5.25
C TYR A 24 2.52 -6.43 -5.26
N VAL A 25 2.69 -6.99 -6.45
CA VAL A 25 2.99 -8.43 -6.61
C VAL A 25 4.32 -8.74 -5.94
N GLY A 26 4.36 -9.79 -5.14
CA GLY A 26 5.57 -10.14 -4.38
C GLY A 26 5.73 -9.39 -3.06
N ASP A 27 4.66 -8.78 -2.54
CA ASP A 27 4.64 -8.12 -1.23
C ASP A 27 5.26 -8.99 -0.13
N LYS A 28 6.16 -8.39 0.64
CA LYS A 28 6.91 -9.05 1.73
C LYS A 28 6.19 -9.02 3.08
N TYR A 29 4.96 -8.48 3.14
CA TYR A 29 4.22 -8.31 4.41
C TYR A 29 4.17 -9.60 5.25
N LYS A 30 3.89 -10.74 4.62
CA LYS A 30 3.80 -12.03 5.33
C LYS A 30 5.15 -12.50 5.89
N LEU A 31 6.26 -12.03 5.34
CA LEU A 31 7.61 -12.36 5.78
C LEU A 31 8.13 -11.37 6.84
N MET A 32 7.48 -10.22 7.01
CA MET A 32 7.96 -9.17 7.92
C MET A 32 8.19 -9.65 9.35
N PRO A 33 7.35 -10.50 9.97
CA PRO A 33 7.64 -10.99 11.31
C PRO A 33 9.01 -11.69 11.42
N GLN A 34 9.36 -12.48 10.41
CA GLN A 34 10.65 -13.20 10.37
C GLN A 34 11.81 -12.26 10.02
N LEU A 35 11.60 -11.34 9.06
CA LEU A 35 12.63 -10.40 8.65
C LEU A 35 13.01 -9.44 9.78
N LEU A 36 12.04 -8.93 10.53
CA LEU A 36 12.28 -8.01 11.64
C LEU A 36 13.11 -8.66 12.78
N GLU A 37 13.11 -9.99 12.88
CA GLU A 37 13.94 -10.71 13.86
C GLU A 37 15.43 -10.68 13.51
N VAL A 38 15.76 -10.56 12.22
CA VAL A 38 17.15 -10.63 11.74
C VAL A 38 17.75 -9.26 11.42
N PHE A 39 16.93 -8.21 11.35
CA PHE A 39 17.44 -6.86 11.18
C PHE A 39 18.15 -6.34 12.43
N PRO A 40 19.27 -5.60 12.27
CA PRO A 40 19.94 -4.96 13.39
C PRO A 40 19.06 -3.89 14.06
N ASN A 41 19.27 -3.63 15.35
CA ASN A 41 18.46 -2.67 16.11
C ASN A 41 18.78 -1.20 15.76
N ASN A 42 19.97 -0.91 15.25
CA ASN A 42 20.44 0.45 14.95
C ASN A 42 20.88 0.51 13.49
N ILE A 43 19.92 0.79 12.60
CA ILE A 43 20.21 0.95 11.17
C ILE A 43 20.40 2.43 10.89
N ASN A 44 21.57 2.80 10.36
CA ASN A 44 21.83 4.16 9.93
C ASN A 44 21.27 4.41 8.53
N ASN A 45 21.61 3.55 7.57
CA ASN A 45 21.06 3.60 6.20
C ASN A 45 20.43 2.27 5.86
N TYR A 46 19.18 2.29 5.41
CA TYR A 46 18.45 1.12 4.90
C TYR A 46 18.24 1.28 3.41
N TYR A 47 18.67 0.28 2.64
CA TYR A 47 18.53 0.24 1.19
C TYR A 47 17.56 -0.87 0.80
N ASP A 48 16.37 -0.49 0.34
CA ASP A 48 15.38 -1.40 -0.23
C ASP A 48 15.53 -1.40 -1.76
N VAL A 49 16.35 -2.31 -2.28
CA VAL A 49 16.76 -2.33 -3.70
C VAL A 49 15.64 -2.83 -4.60
N PHE A 50 14.71 -3.62 -4.06
CA PHE A 50 13.52 -4.14 -4.73
C PHE A 50 12.27 -3.76 -3.95
N GLY A 51 12.07 -2.45 -3.80
CA GLY A 51 11.10 -1.86 -2.89
C GLY A 51 9.66 -2.29 -3.14
N GLY A 52 9.26 -2.41 -4.41
CA GLY A 52 7.88 -2.76 -4.76
C GLY A 52 6.88 -1.90 -4.02
N GLY A 53 5.92 -2.51 -3.32
CA GLY A 53 4.97 -1.79 -2.47
C GLY A 53 5.54 -1.19 -1.18
N GLY A 54 6.85 -1.35 -0.88
CA GLY A 54 7.50 -0.75 0.29
C GLY A 54 7.22 -1.46 1.61
N SER A 55 6.72 -2.69 1.61
CA SER A 55 6.37 -3.41 2.85
C SER A 55 7.53 -3.59 3.82
N ALA A 56 8.77 -3.72 3.34
CA ALA A 56 9.93 -3.77 4.20
C ALA A 56 10.27 -2.38 4.73
N SER A 57 10.31 -1.37 3.86
CA SER A 57 10.67 0.01 4.20
C SER A 57 9.77 0.63 5.28
N ILE A 58 8.46 0.36 5.27
CA ILE A 58 7.54 0.92 6.30
C ILE A 58 7.60 0.19 7.65
N ASN A 59 8.25 -0.97 7.72
CA ASN A 59 8.34 -1.79 8.93
C ASN A 59 9.72 -1.80 9.58
N VAL A 60 10.76 -1.36 8.86
CA VAL A 60 12.13 -1.27 9.38
C VAL A 60 12.32 0.08 10.05
N GLU A 61 13.04 0.12 11.18
CA GLU A 61 13.46 1.34 11.84
C GLU A 61 14.88 1.70 11.37
N ALA A 62 15.02 2.81 10.66
CA ALA A 62 16.32 3.33 10.21
C ALA A 62 16.34 4.85 10.22
N LYS A 63 17.55 5.46 10.25
CA LYS A 63 17.68 6.92 10.18
C LYS A 63 17.45 7.47 8.77
N HIS A 64 17.93 6.73 7.76
CA HIS A 64 17.82 7.11 6.35
C HIS A 64 17.33 5.93 5.53
N PHE A 65 16.37 6.20 4.65
CA PHE A 65 15.77 5.21 3.76
C PHE A 65 16.12 5.52 2.31
N HIS A 66 16.54 4.50 1.58
CA HIS A 66 16.82 4.54 0.16
C HIS A 66 16.01 3.45 -0.53
N LEU A 67 14.88 3.84 -1.11
CA LEU A 67 13.99 2.92 -1.80
C LEU A 67 14.28 2.97 -3.29
N ASN A 68 14.46 1.82 -3.91
CA ASN A 68 14.66 1.66 -5.35
C ASN A 68 13.79 0.55 -5.90
N ASP A 69 13.37 0.70 -7.13
CA ASP A 69 12.73 -0.35 -7.91
C ASP A 69 13.01 -0.12 -9.41
N ILE A 70 12.98 -1.18 -10.21
CA ILE A 70 13.12 -1.08 -11.66
C ILE A 70 11.87 -0.44 -12.30
N ASP A 71 10.72 -0.62 -11.66
CA ASP A 71 9.45 -0.01 -12.09
C ASP A 71 9.36 1.45 -11.62
N LYS A 72 9.63 2.37 -12.55
CA LYS A 72 9.57 3.81 -12.28
C LYS A 72 8.20 4.27 -11.79
N LYS A 73 7.12 3.61 -12.21
CA LYS A 73 5.76 3.97 -11.76
C LYS A 73 5.54 3.68 -10.28
N VAL A 74 6.16 2.63 -9.78
CA VAL A 74 6.15 2.32 -8.34
C VAL A 74 6.90 3.40 -7.56
N ILE A 75 8.05 3.84 -8.05
CA ILE A 75 8.81 4.93 -7.41
C ILE A 75 8.04 6.25 -7.46
N GLU A 76 7.40 6.58 -8.58
CA GLU A 76 6.50 7.74 -8.69
C GLU A 76 5.36 7.70 -7.65
N LEU A 77 4.78 6.52 -7.41
CA LEU A 77 3.76 6.33 -6.36
C LEU A 77 4.30 6.56 -4.95
N HIS A 78 5.50 6.10 -4.65
CA HIS A 78 6.12 6.36 -3.34
C HIS A 78 6.39 7.84 -3.12
N HIS A 79 6.91 8.55 -4.14
CA HIS A 79 7.08 10.01 -4.07
C HIS A 79 5.75 10.75 -3.91
N PHE A 80 4.73 10.34 -4.67
CA PHE A 80 3.38 10.88 -4.55
C PHE A 80 2.83 10.72 -3.12
N LEU A 81 2.92 9.54 -2.53
CA LEU A 81 2.46 9.31 -1.17
C LEU A 81 3.27 10.11 -0.14
N GLN A 82 4.58 10.24 -0.33
CA GLN A 82 5.44 11.05 0.52
C GLN A 82 5.03 12.53 0.47
N GLU A 83 4.80 13.07 -0.72
CA GLU A 83 4.32 14.44 -0.90
C GLU A 83 2.95 14.66 -0.24
N LYS A 84 1.99 13.75 -0.52
CA LYS A 84 0.63 13.83 0.03
C LYS A 84 0.57 13.64 1.55
N SER A 85 1.55 12.97 2.14
CA SER A 85 1.62 12.80 3.59
C SER A 85 1.80 14.11 4.37
N ALA A 86 2.27 15.19 3.72
CA ALA A 86 2.38 16.51 4.33
C ALA A 86 1.01 17.12 4.68
N ASN A 87 -0.06 16.74 3.97
CA ASN A 87 -1.45 17.14 4.26
C ASN A 87 -2.41 15.98 3.99
N ILE A 88 -2.49 15.09 4.95
CA ILE A 88 -3.26 13.85 4.82
C ILE A 88 -4.78 14.11 4.71
N GLU A 89 -5.30 15.14 5.35
CA GLU A 89 -6.72 15.49 5.29
C GLU A 89 -7.13 15.91 3.89
N ASN A 90 -6.32 16.77 3.26
CA ASN A 90 -6.54 17.16 1.87
C ASN A 90 -6.40 15.98 0.91
N PHE A 91 -5.44 15.09 1.15
CA PHE A 91 -5.27 13.88 0.35
C PHE A 91 -6.50 12.96 0.43
N ILE A 92 -7.00 12.72 1.63
CA ILE A 92 -8.23 11.93 1.82
C ILE A 92 -9.40 12.57 1.07
N PHE A 93 -9.56 13.89 1.18
CA PHE A 93 -10.62 14.62 0.47
C PHE A 93 -10.50 14.49 -1.07
N GLU A 94 -9.29 14.67 -1.62
CA GLU A 94 -9.04 14.47 -3.06
C GLU A 94 -9.40 13.05 -3.51
N MET A 95 -9.02 12.04 -2.73
CA MET A 95 -9.34 10.64 -3.03
C MET A 95 -10.84 10.37 -2.96
N GLN A 96 -11.56 10.94 -2.00
CA GLN A 96 -13.01 10.82 -1.92
C GLN A 96 -13.72 11.42 -3.14
N LEU A 97 -13.26 12.57 -3.63
CA LEU A 97 -13.80 13.16 -4.86
C LEU A 97 -13.63 12.22 -6.06
N LEU A 98 -12.45 11.60 -6.21
CA LEU A 98 -12.19 10.64 -7.29
C LEU A 98 -13.01 9.35 -7.13
N ILE A 99 -13.09 8.80 -5.92
CA ILE A 99 -13.91 7.63 -5.61
C ILE A 99 -15.38 7.88 -5.99
N ASN A 100 -15.91 9.02 -5.61
CA ASN A 100 -17.28 9.42 -5.95
C ASN A 100 -17.47 9.64 -7.46
N TYR A 101 -16.49 10.28 -8.12
CA TYR A 101 -16.54 10.53 -9.56
C TYR A 101 -16.64 9.22 -10.37
N TYR A 102 -15.83 8.21 -10.01
CA TYR A 102 -15.86 6.90 -10.67
C TYR A 102 -16.90 5.93 -10.08
N GLY A 103 -17.72 6.36 -9.12
CA GLY A 103 -18.73 5.52 -8.49
C GLY A 103 -18.16 4.28 -7.81
N LEU A 104 -16.95 4.37 -7.25
CA LEU A 104 -16.28 3.27 -6.58
C LEU A 104 -16.76 3.15 -5.13
N SER A 105 -16.77 1.92 -4.61
CA SER A 105 -16.97 1.68 -3.18
C SER A 105 -15.68 1.88 -2.40
N HIS A 106 -15.80 2.16 -1.11
CA HIS A 106 -14.66 2.23 -0.18
C HIS A 106 -15.04 1.64 1.18
N SER A 107 -14.04 1.23 1.96
CA SER A 107 -14.24 0.53 3.23
C SER A 107 -14.26 1.45 4.46
N GLU A 108 -13.94 2.73 4.31
CA GLU A 108 -13.58 3.59 5.44
C GLU A 108 -14.80 4.18 6.18
N PHE A 109 -15.91 4.44 5.52
CA PHE A 109 -17.01 5.22 6.08
C PHE A 109 -18.27 4.42 6.41
N GLY A 110 -18.09 3.21 6.95
CA GLY A 110 -19.20 2.46 7.49
C GLY A 110 -19.88 1.52 6.48
N LYS A 111 -20.96 0.88 6.93
CA LYS A 111 -21.71 -0.08 6.13
C LYS A 111 -22.47 0.65 5.02
N ASN A 112 -22.02 0.48 3.79
CA ASN A 112 -22.83 0.88 2.65
C ASN A 112 -23.94 -0.18 2.42
N PRO A 113 -25.24 0.16 2.53
CA PRO A 113 -26.34 -0.79 2.37
C PRO A 113 -26.31 -1.55 1.03
N VAL A 114 -25.91 -0.85 -0.03
CA VAL A 114 -25.79 -1.46 -1.38
C VAL A 114 -24.73 -2.56 -1.39
N ILE A 115 -23.65 -2.38 -0.65
CA ILE A 115 -22.59 -3.38 -0.55
C ILE A 115 -23.06 -4.62 0.20
N GLU A 116 -23.85 -4.49 1.26
CA GLU A 116 -24.38 -5.63 2.01
C GLU A 116 -25.32 -6.49 1.15
N GLU A 117 -26.13 -5.90 0.28
CA GLU A 117 -26.97 -6.63 -0.67
C GLU A 117 -26.13 -7.39 -1.69
N LEU A 118 -25.14 -6.72 -2.30
CA LEU A 118 -24.21 -7.36 -3.23
C LEU A 118 -23.42 -8.48 -2.58
N LYS A 119 -23.03 -8.31 -1.31
CA LYS A 119 -22.32 -9.33 -0.55
C LYS A 119 -23.14 -10.59 -0.33
N LYS A 120 -24.46 -10.48 -0.10
CA LYS A 120 -25.37 -11.64 -0.03
C LYS A 120 -25.37 -12.44 -1.31
N VAL A 121 -25.38 -11.77 -2.48
CA VAL A 121 -25.43 -12.40 -3.80
C VAL A 121 -24.06 -12.91 -4.25
N HIS A 122 -23.03 -12.08 -4.15
CA HIS A 122 -21.71 -12.31 -4.76
C HIS A 122 -20.62 -12.74 -3.78
N LYS A 123 -20.91 -12.86 -2.48
CA LYS A 123 -19.98 -13.29 -1.43
C LYS A 123 -18.64 -12.50 -1.51
N LYS A 124 -17.53 -13.23 -1.71
CA LYS A 124 -16.18 -12.64 -1.72
C LYS A 124 -15.87 -11.76 -2.93
N THR A 125 -16.65 -11.81 -3.99
CA THR A 125 -16.40 -11.08 -5.25
C THR A 125 -17.29 -9.85 -5.42
N TYR A 126 -18.02 -9.46 -4.40
CA TYR A 126 -19.03 -8.39 -4.50
C TYR A 126 -18.44 -7.01 -4.83
N PHE A 127 -17.29 -6.67 -4.31
CA PHE A 127 -16.62 -5.41 -4.63
C PHE A 127 -16.20 -5.34 -6.10
N SER A 128 -15.64 -6.41 -6.64
CA SER A 128 -15.26 -6.44 -8.05
C SER A 128 -16.45 -6.31 -8.99
N LYS A 129 -17.63 -6.78 -8.56
CA LYS A 129 -18.87 -6.60 -9.33
C LYS A 129 -19.38 -5.18 -9.25
N TYR A 130 -19.41 -4.61 -8.06
CA TYR A 130 -19.83 -3.22 -7.84
C TYR A 130 -18.93 -2.24 -8.59
N ASN A 131 -17.62 -2.36 -8.41
CA ASN A 131 -16.65 -1.41 -8.95
C ASN A 131 -16.33 -1.58 -10.44
N LYS A 132 -16.86 -2.60 -11.11
CA LYS A 132 -16.44 -2.98 -12.46
C LYS A 132 -16.51 -1.83 -13.48
N SER A 133 -17.63 -1.10 -13.52
CA SER A 133 -17.80 0.00 -14.47
C SER A 133 -16.86 1.17 -14.17
N GLY A 134 -16.85 1.65 -12.92
CA GLY A 134 -15.97 2.75 -12.51
C GLY A 134 -14.49 2.41 -12.63
N TYR A 135 -14.13 1.16 -12.34
CA TYR A 135 -12.76 0.69 -12.55
C TYR A 135 -12.33 0.72 -14.02
N LEU A 136 -13.20 0.35 -14.95
CA LEU A 136 -12.90 0.38 -16.39
C LEU A 136 -12.75 1.81 -16.90
N GLU A 137 -13.59 2.74 -16.41
CA GLU A 137 -13.50 4.17 -16.71
C GLU A 137 -12.21 4.77 -16.15
N LEU A 138 -11.93 4.56 -14.86
CA LEU A 138 -10.67 4.97 -14.22
C LEU A 138 -9.44 4.47 -14.98
N ARG A 139 -9.45 3.19 -15.40
CA ARG A 139 -8.38 2.60 -16.18
C ARG A 139 -8.23 3.28 -17.54
N SER A 140 -9.34 3.60 -18.22
CA SER A 140 -9.33 4.31 -19.49
C SER A 140 -8.71 5.69 -19.36
N ASP A 141 -9.12 6.44 -18.33
CA ASP A 141 -8.61 7.79 -18.08
C ASP A 141 -7.13 7.79 -17.70
N TYR A 142 -6.70 6.85 -16.86
CA TYR A 142 -5.29 6.69 -16.58
C TYR A 142 -4.48 6.34 -17.83
N ASN A 143 -4.96 5.43 -18.67
CA ASN A 143 -4.26 5.08 -19.92
C ASN A 143 -4.16 6.25 -20.91
N SER A 144 -5.14 7.14 -20.90
CA SER A 144 -5.15 8.36 -21.72
C SER A 144 -4.20 9.44 -21.19
N ASN A 145 -3.95 9.46 -19.89
CA ASN A 145 -3.02 10.39 -19.25
C ASN A 145 -2.23 9.73 -18.12
N GLN A 146 -1.17 9.00 -18.48
CA GLN A 146 -0.31 8.29 -17.54
C GLN A 146 0.54 9.19 -16.61
N LYS A 147 0.41 10.52 -16.71
CA LYS A 147 1.03 11.47 -15.76
C LYS A 147 0.18 11.69 -14.50
N ARG A 148 -1.07 11.21 -14.49
CA ARG A 148 -1.98 11.30 -13.35
C ARG A 148 -1.66 10.21 -12.32
N THR A 149 -0.71 10.49 -11.43
CA THR A 149 -0.27 9.55 -10.38
C THR A 149 -1.37 9.30 -9.35
N ASP A 150 -2.27 10.25 -9.14
CA ASP A 150 -3.49 10.11 -8.33
C ASP A 150 -4.43 9.01 -8.88
N LEU A 151 -4.63 8.99 -10.21
CA LEU A 151 -5.42 7.93 -10.85
C LEU A 151 -4.70 6.58 -10.78
N LEU A 152 -3.37 6.56 -10.94
CA LEU A 152 -2.59 5.33 -10.78
C LEU A 152 -2.71 4.77 -9.37
N TYR A 153 -2.62 5.63 -8.34
CA TYR A 153 -2.80 5.23 -6.95
C TYR A 153 -4.18 4.61 -6.72
N LEU A 154 -5.24 5.30 -7.15
CA LEU A 154 -6.60 4.80 -7.02
C LEU A 154 -6.82 3.51 -7.82
N PHE A 155 -6.25 3.41 -9.03
CA PHE A 155 -6.31 2.20 -9.86
C PHE A 155 -5.68 0.99 -9.18
N ILE A 156 -4.48 1.13 -8.61
CA ILE A 156 -3.79 0.03 -7.91
C ILE A 156 -4.54 -0.36 -6.63
N THR A 157 -5.05 0.61 -5.88
CA THR A 157 -5.74 0.34 -4.62
C THR A 157 -7.16 -0.21 -4.82
N SER A 158 -7.85 0.14 -5.91
CA SER A 158 -9.24 -0.29 -6.20
C SER A 158 -9.38 -1.74 -6.69
N ILE A 159 -8.30 -2.39 -7.10
CA ILE A 159 -8.35 -3.80 -7.56
C ILE A 159 -8.73 -4.76 -6.42
N TRP A 160 -8.48 -4.40 -5.17
CA TRP A 160 -8.56 -5.29 -4.01
C TRP A 160 -9.74 -5.02 -3.07
N PHE A 161 -10.62 -4.11 -3.45
CA PHE A 161 -11.86 -3.81 -2.70
C PHE A 161 -13.07 -4.52 -3.25
#